data_29057e9dc56847507bdd56606fa90971
#
_entry.id   29057e9dc56847507bdd56606fa90971
#
_cell.length_a   1.000
_cell.length_b   1.000
_cell.length_c   1.000
_cell.angle_alpha   90.00
_cell.angle_beta   90.00
_cell.angle_gamma   90.00
#
_symmetry.space_group_name_H-M   'P 1'
#
loop_
_entity.id
_entity.type
_entity.pdbx_description
1 polymer ?
#
loop_
_entity_poly.entity_id
_entity_poly.type
_entity_poly.pdbx_seq_one_letter_code
_entity_poly.pdbx_strand_id
1 'polypeptide(L)'
;MQIAQCAKRLKTSAANVSLSAGLLVSFTLTGCEQIENPVARSDSGVSTVELEELVRTVKNNLVFVEGGEFLMGDYGVEHGPERLPYDADIDSKPLHKVQLTSYSMDKIKITNQAFQLYLKYNGLQLRQDSAGINFERFSVPTNLPANMDWYEAEKYCKWLADISDLPFALPTEAQWEYAARSRGQFLMVATDDGTYRVARERVPGEHGLRGVNISSTWNRRAFADEMGWDTEGLTALPVDQFPPNPLGLYSMSDNGEEWVNDWYDPDYYQNSPPKDPQGPDNPMFKDYFGRYTKVVRGQSLADPAWGGGVNVHRTPAEPHGLMFDNEFSYLSSKTARCVVNSPKPVN
;
A
#
# COMPACT_ATOMS: atom_id res chain seq x y z
N MET A 1 -10.55 33.05 -7.72
CA MET A 1 -10.15 34.44 -7.96
C MET A 1 -9.96 35.15 -6.62
N GLN A 2 -9.00 34.69 -5.79
CA GLN A 2 -8.69 35.25 -4.44
C GLN A 2 -7.29 34.88 -3.93
N ILE A 3 -6.29 34.71 -4.81
CA ILE A 3 -4.88 34.44 -4.44
C ILE A 3 -3.94 35.52 -4.99
N ALA A 4 -4.41 36.75 -5.17
CA ALA A 4 -3.60 37.81 -5.74
C ALA A 4 -3.57 39.10 -4.90
N GLN A 5 -3.66 39.03 -3.56
CA GLN A 5 -3.66 40.23 -2.71
C GLN A 5 -2.68 40.24 -1.52
N CYS A 6 -1.73 39.32 -1.43
CA CYS A 6 -0.75 39.33 -0.33
C CYS A 6 0.68 39.79 -0.71
N ALA A 7 0.91 40.26 -1.93
CA ALA A 7 2.26 40.64 -2.40
C ALA A 7 2.46 42.14 -2.65
N LYS A 8 1.71 43.05 -2.00
CA LYS A 8 1.83 44.50 -2.25
C LYS A 8 1.76 45.35 -0.98
N ARG A 9 2.55 45.04 0.04
CA ARG A 9 2.79 45.99 1.16
C ARG A 9 4.13 45.79 1.84
N LEU A 10 5.22 45.96 1.09
CA LEU A 10 6.57 46.12 1.68
C LEU A 10 7.47 46.91 0.71
N LYS A 11 7.13 48.15 0.45
CA LYS A 11 8.07 49.18 -0.04
C LYS A 11 7.50 50.53 0.34
N THR A 12 8.09 51.14 1.32
CA THR A 12 8.37 52.55 1.58
C THR A 12 8.32 52.82 3.09
N SER A 13 9.50 52.95 3.69
CA SER A 13 9.83 54.06 4.62
C SER A 13 11.29 53.88 5.07
N ALA A 14 12.18 54.55 4.34
CA ALA A 14 13.46 54.93 4.89
C ALA A 14 13.35 56.36 5.36
N ALA A 15 13.50 56.57 6.64
CA ALA A 15 13.75 57.90 7.21
C ALA A 15 14.54 57.78 8.51
N ASN A 16 15.69 58.41 8.48
CA ASN A 16 16.66 58.69 9.55
C ASN A 16 16.09 58.85 10.94
N VAL A 17 16.77 58.29 11.95
CA VAL A 17 17.02 58.97 13.26
C VAL A 17 18.30 58.43 13.90
N SER A 18 19.02 59.36 14.45
CA SER A 18 20.30 59.39 15.14
C SER A 18 20.48 58.48 16.36
N LEU A 19 21.79 58.21 16.63
CA LEU A 19 22.34 57.59 17.84
C LEU A 19 21.81 58.19 19.15
N SER A 20 21.46 57.34 20.11
CA SER A 20 21.74 57.53 21.54
C SER A 20 21.83 56.15 22.23
N ALA A 21 22.79 56.07 23.14
CA ALA A 21 23.29 54.89 23.79
C ALA A 21 22.34 54.31 24.85
N GLY A 22 22.41 52.99 25.03
CA GLY A 22 22.24 52.32 26.33
C GLY A 22 20.95 51.57 26.55
N LEU A 23 20.96 50.30 26.45
CA LEU A 23 20.65 49.26 27.46
C LEU A 23 20.60 47.88 26.78
N LEU A 24 21.56 47.01 27.10
CA LEU A 24 21.52 45.60 26.80
C LEU A 24 20.41 44.95 27.63
N VAL A 25 19.27 44.64 27.05
CA VAL A 25 18.28 43.70 27.60
C VAL A 25 18.43 42.39 26.82
N SER A 26 19.04 41.40 27.50
CA SER A 26 19.11 40.03 27.04
C SER A 26 17.69 39.43 27.05
N PHE A 27 17.04 39.34 25.88
CA PHE A 27 15.88 38.49 25.72
C PHE A 27 16.35 37.06 25.49
N THR A 28 16.25 36.23 26.50
CA THR A 28 16.25 34.77 26.35
C THR A 28 14.95 34.38 25.66
N LEU A 29 15.05 34.12 24.37
CA LEU A 29 13.98 33.45 23.65
C LEU A 29 13.95 31.97 24.11
N THR A 30 13.14 31.69 25.13
CA THR A 30 12.64 30.33 25.35
C THR A 30 11.62 30.04 24.25
N GLY A 31 12.09 29.43 23.16
CA GLY A 31 11.22 28.85 22.14
C GLY A 31 10.46 27.69 22.77
N CYS A 32 9.20 27.90 23.12
CA CYS A 32 8.26 26.79 23.25
C CYS A 32 8.05 26.28 21.80
N GLU A 33 8.65 25.14 21.44
CA GLU A 33 8.15 24.31 20.38
C GLU A 33 6.76 23.88 20.78
N GLN A 34 5.75 24.55 20.25
CA GLN A 34 4.39 24.01 20.27
C GLN A 34 4.41 22.85 19.29
N ILE A 35 4.34 21.64 19.84
CA ILE A 35 3.94 20.46 19.06
C ILE A 35 2.50 20.77 18.63
N GLU A 36 2.31 21.20 17.39
CA GLU A 36 0.99 21.33 16.80
C GLU A 36 0.41 19.92 16.68
N ASN A 37 -0.48 19.56 17.58
CA ASN A 37 -1.30 18.36 17.44
C ASN A 37 -2.10 18.46 16.15
N PRO A 38 -2.30 17.36 15.40
CA PRO A 38 -3.13 17.36 14.20
C PRO A 38 -4.52 17.92 14.54
N VAL A 39 -4.84 19.06 13.95
CA VAL A 39 -6.12 19.73 14.20
C VAL A 39 -7.21 18.95 13.49
N ALA A 40 -8.01 18.21 14.24
CA ALA A 40 -9.23 17.61 13.72
C ALA A 40 -10.08 18.69 13.03
N ARG A 41 -10.52 18.45 11.78
CA ARG A 41 -11.49 19.34 11.13
C ARG A 41 -12.76 19.33 11.97
N SER A 42 -13.18 20.47 12.47
CA SER A 42 -14.31 20.63 13.40
C SER A 42 -15.64 20.05 12.90
N ASP A 43 -15.76 19.80 11.60
CA ASP A 43 -16.97 19.32 10.92
C ASP A 43 -16.92 17.85 10.49
N SER A 44 -15.80 17.13 10.68
CA SER A 44 -15.64 15.75 10.18
C SER A 44 -16.38 14.69 11.01
N GLY A 45 -16.77 15.02 12.23
CA GLY A 45 -17.31 14.05 13.20
C GLY A 45 -16.30 12.98 13.63
N VAL A 46 -14.99 13.18 13.33
CA VAL A 46 -13.87 12.34 13.80
C VAL A 46 -13.17 13.08 14.94
N SER A 47 -13.00 12.41 16.06
CA SER A 47 -12.34 12.99 17.23
C SER A 47 -10.80 12.91 17.10
N THR A 48 -10.10 13.80 17.78
CA THR A 48 -8.63 13.75 17.89
C THR A 48 -8.16 12.41 18.46
N VAL A 49 -8.90 11.81 19.39
CA VAL A 49 -8.57 10.52 19.99
C VAL A 49 -8.62 9.39 18.93
N GLU A 50 -9.62 9.38 18.03
CA GLU A 50 -9.69 8.39 16.95
C GLU A 50 -8.49 8.52 15.99
N LEU A 51 -8.04 9.75 15.70
CA LEU A 51 -6.86 9.99 14.85
C LEU A 51 -5.57 9.55 15.53
N GLU A 52 -5.38 9.91 16.79
CA GLU A 52 -4.20 9.52 17.59
C GLU A 52 -4.11 7.99 17.72
N GLU A 53 -5.25 7.31 17.91
CA GLU A 53 -5.33 5.85 17.94
C GLU A 53 -4.95 5.22 16.61
N LEU A 54 -5.45 5.77 15.49
CA LEU A 54 -5.08 5.31 14.17
C LEU A 54 -3.58 5.48 13.93
N VAL A 55 -3.04 6.69 14.18
CA VAL A 55 -1.60 6.98 14.00
C VAL A 55 -0.74 6.05 14.84
N ARG A 56 -1.12 5.84 16.11
CA ARG A 56 -0.43 4.89 17.00
C ARG A 56 -0.47 3.47 16.44
N THR A 57 -1.64 3.02 15.97
CA THR A 57 -1.83 1.68 15.42
C THR A 57 -0.99 1.49 14.16
N VAL A 58 -1.00 2.44 13.23
CA VAL A 58 -0.21 2.39 12.00
C VAL A 58 1.29 2.40 12.32
N LYS A 59 1.75 3.28 13.21
CA LYS A 59 3.17 3.30 13.64
C LYS A 59 3.61 1.95 14.23
N ASN A 60 2.79 1.32 15.07
CA ASN A 60 3.07 0.00 15.65
C ASN A 60 3.04 -1.14 14.61
N ASN A 61 2.42 -0.90 13.47
CA ASN A 61 2.36 -1.85 12.36
C ASN A 61 3.50 -1.66 11.35
N LEU A 62 4.35 -0.65 11.50
CA LEU A 62 5.47 -0.46 10.60
C LEU A 62 6.58 -1.48 10.85
N VAL A 63 7.01 -2.14 9.79
CA VAL A 63 8.19 -3.00 9.74
C VAL A 63 9.30 -2.23 9.05
N PHE A 64 10.44 -2.06 9.74
CA PHE A 64 11.61 -1.45 9.12
C PHE A 64 12.27 -2.44 8.16
N VAL A 65 12.41 -2.02 6.91
CA VAL A 65 13.07 -2.76 5.83
C VAL A 65 14.41 -2.10 5.56
N GLU A 66 15.46 -2.70 6.07
CA GLU A 66 16.82 -2.25 5.78
C GLU A 66 17.11 -2.37 4.29
N GLY A 67 17.53 -1.27 3.67
CA GLY A 67 17.87 -1.21 2.25
C GLY A 67 19.06 -2.10 1.88
N GLY A 68 19.27 -2.25 0.60
CA GLY A 68 20.35 -3.09 0.07
C GLY A 68 20.22 -3.32 -1.42
N GLU A 69 21.11 -4.13 -1.96
CA GLU A 69 21.08 -4.54 -3.36
C GLU A 69 20.35 -5.87 -3.51
N PHE A 70 19.56 -6.00 -4.58
CA PHE A 70 18.93 -7.27 -4.97
C PHE A 70 18.79 -7.38 -6.49
N LEU A 71 18.47 -8.56 -6.93
CA LEU A 71 18.10 -8.83 -8.33
C LEU A 71 16.58 -8.76 -8.44
N MET A 72 16.07 -7.69 -9.07
CA MET A 72 14.64 -7.47 -9.32
C MET A 72 14.22 -8.15 -10.64
N GLY A 73 13.04 -8.75 -10.64
CA GLY A 73 12.47 -9.43 -11.79
C GLY A 73 12.46 -10.95 -11.67
N ASP A 74 12.09 -11.62 -12.76
CA ASP A 74 11.96 -13.08 -12.81
C ASP A 74 13.32 -13.77 -12.75
N TYR A 75 13.64 -14.30 -11.60
CA TYR A 75 14.88 -15.02 -11.32
C TYR A 75 14.77 -16.55 -11.53
N GLY A 76 13.61 -17.04 -11.95
CA GLY A 76 13.34 -18.48 -12.02
C GLY A 76 14.33 -19.24 -12.86
N VAL A 77 14.68 -18.74 -14.06
CA VAL A 77 15.65 -19.38 -14.96
C VAL A 77 17.06 -19.43 -14.38
N GLU A 78 17.49 -18.35 -13.71
CA GLU A 78 18.87 -18.22 -13.24
C GLU A 78 19.08 -18.80 -11.84
N HIS A 79 18.08 -18.69 -10.96
CA HIS A 79 18.20 -19.00 -9.55
C HIS A 79 17.11 -19.94 -9.01
N GLY A 80 16.03 -20.18 -9.78
CA GLY A 80 14.95 -21.11 -9.38
C GLY A 80 15.42 -22.58 -9.41
N PRO A 81 14.82 -23.46 -8.59
CA PRO A 81 15.20 -24.87 -8.51
C PRO A 81 14.91 -25.62 -9.82
N GLU A 82 13.83 -25.29 -10.51
CA GLU A 82 13.42 -25.92 -11.78
C GLU A 82 14.09 -25.30 -13.01
N ARG A 83 14.79 -24.18 -12.87
CA ARG A 83 15.40 -23.40 -13.96
C ARG A 83 14.40 -23.00 -15.03
N LEU A 84 13.17 -22.72 -14.64
CA LEU A 84 12.08 -22.25 -15.48
C LEU A 84 11.64 -20.85 -15.05
N PRO A 85 11.09 -20.03 -15.97
CA PRO A 85 10.53 -18.75 -15.59
C PRO A 85 9.34 -18.95 -14.65
N TYR A 86 9.24 -18.10 -13.63
CA TYR A 86 8.06 -18.06 -12.76
C TYR A 86 6.92 -17.24 -13.37
N ASP A 87 7.25 -16.32 -14.26
CA ASP A 87 6.30 -15.50 -14.99
C ASP A 87 6.34 -15.84 -16.48
N ALA A 88 5.18 -16.10 -17.08
CA ALA A 88 5.07 -16.34 -18.51
C ALA A 88 5.31 -15.05 -19.32
N ASP A 89 4.97 -13.90 -18.75
CA ASP A 89 5.12 -12.61 -19.39
C ASP A 89 6.58 -12.14 -19.42
N ILE A 90 6.88 -11.27 -20.37
CA ILE A 90 8.24 -10.75 -20.57
C ILE A 90 8.52 -9.48 -19.75
N ASP A 91 7.49 -8.88 -19.20
CA ASP A 91 7.53 -7.58 -18.53
C ASP A 91 8.24 -7.60 -17.17
N SER A 92 8.38 -8.78 -16.55
CA SER A 92 9.20 -9.04 -15.37
C SER A 92 10.68 -9.36 -15.70
N LYS A 93 11.12 -9.10 -16.92
CA LYS A 93 12.46 -9.40 -17.47
C LYS A 93 13.05 -8.16 -18.16
N PRO A 94 14.40 -8.02 -18.22
CA PRO A 94 15.40 -8.95 -17.68
C PRO A 94 15.50 -8.87 -16.15
N LEU A 95 16.06 -9.92 -15.54
CA LEU A 95 16.55 -9.87 -14.17
C LEU A 95 17.65 -8.80 -14.09
N HIS A 96 17.53 -7.83 -13.18
CA HIS A 96 18.44 -6.68 -13.13
C HIS A 96 18.73 -6.25 -11.69
N LYS A 97 19.86 -5.60 -11.51
CA LYS A 97 20.35 -5.17 -10.21
C LYS A 97 19.69 -3.87 -9.79
N VAL A 98 19.08 -3.85 -8.60
CA VAL A 98 18.49 -2.68 -7.96
C VAL A 98 19.06 -2.50 -6.57
N GLN A 99 19.34 -1.25 -6.19
CA GLN A 99 19.73 -0.82 -4.85
C GLN A 99 18.63 0.05 -4.27
N LEU A 100 18.16 -0.30 -3.07
CA LEU A 100 17.15 0.48 -2.35
C LEU A 100 17.72 1.15 -1.10
N THR A 101 17.29 2.37 -0.84
CA THR A 101 17.40 3.02 0.46
C THR A 101 16.44 2.34 1.45
N SER A 102 16.79 2.33 2.75
CA SER A 102 15.93 1.78 3.79
C SER A 102 14.61 2.56 3.88
N TYR A 103 13.54 1.86 4.28
CA TYR A 103 12.20 2.40 4.47
C TYR A 103 11.46 1.58 5.54
N SER A 104 10.29 2.02 5.95
CA SER A 104 9.38 1.19 6.73
C SER A 104 8.12 0.89 5.92
N MET A 105 7.53 -0.29 6.07
CA MET A 105 6.33 -0.71 5.35
C MET A 105 5.27 -1.20 6.34
N ASP A 106 4.01 -0.87 6.09
CA ASP A 106 2.90 -1.44 6.86
C ASP A 106 2.91 -2.97 6.76
N LYS A 107 2.88 -3.65 7.93
CA LYS A 107 2.90 -5.12 7.96
C LYS A 107 1.63 -5.75 7.40
N ILE A 108 0.50 -5.01 7.38
CA ILE A 108 -0.80 -5.44 6.87
C ILE A 108 -1.28 -4.50 5.75
N LYS A 109 -2.22 -4.96 4.96
CA LYS A 109 -2.96 -4.10 4.02
C LYS A 109 -3.80 -3.08 4.78
N ILE A 110 -4.12 -1.94 4.16
CA ILE A 110 -5.06 -0.95 4.71
C ILE A 110 -6.39 -1.67 4.98
N THR A 111 -6.83 -1.60 6.24
CA THR A 111 -8.10 -2.26 6.66
C THR A 111 -9.31 -1.39 6.36
N ASN A 112 -10.48 -2.01 6.25
CA ASN A 112 -11.76 -1.30 6.15
C ASN A 112 -11.94 -0.28 7.29
N GLN A 113 -11.56 -0.63 8.52
CA GLN A 113 -11.64 0.28 9.66
C GLN A 113 -10.83 1.57 9.43
N ALA A 114 -9.58 1.43 9.00
CA ALA A 114 -8.69 2.57 8.78
C ALA A 114 -9.17 3.42 7.59
N PHE A 115 -9.60 2.77 6.50
CA PHE A 115 -10.09 3.47 5.32
C PHE A 115 -11.42 4.19 5.56
N GLN A 116 -12.35 3.60 6.30
CA GLN A 116 -13.61 4.25 6.68
C GLN A 116 -13.37 5.48 7.56
N LEU A 117 -12.39 5.43 8.47
CA LEU A 117 -12.01 6.59 9.26
C LEU A 117 -11.47 7.73 8.39
N TYR A 118 -10.62 7.41 7.41
CA TYR A 118 -10.14 8.36 6.40
C TYR A 118 -11.30 9.00 5.62
N LEU A 119 -12.24 8.19 5.13
CA LEU A 119 -13.40 8.68 4.39
C LEU A 119 -14.25 9.60 5.25
N LYS A 120 -14.56 9.20 6.47
CA LYS A 120 -15.31 10.02 7.45
C LYS A 120 -14.62 11.35 7.74
N TYR A 121 -13.28 11.33 7.97
CA TYR A 121 -12.49 12.53 8.23
C TYR A 121 -12.53 13.54 7.07
N ASN A 122 -12.53 13.04 5.84
CA ASN A 122 -12.54 13.88 4.64
C ASN A 122 -13.92 14.18 4.08
N GLY A 123 -15.01 13.73 4.73
CA GLY A 123 -16.37 13.89 4.25
C GLY A 123 -16.67 13.14 2.95
N LEU A 124 -15.96 12.03 2.73
CA LEU A 124 -16.09 11.15 1.57
C LEU A 124 -17.00 9.98 1.89
N GLN A 125 -17.55 9.37 0.86
CA GLN A 125 -18.36 8.15 0.98
C GLN A 125 -17.62 7.00 0.32
N LEU A 126 -17.83 5.79 0.86
CA LEU A 126 -17.36 4.58 0.26
C LEU A 126 -18.04 4.38 -1.09
N ARG A 127 -17.27 3.96 -2.10
CA ARG A 127 -17.84 3.60 -3.40
C ARG A 127 -18.78 2.42 -3.27
N GLN A 128 -19.81 2.42 -4.09
CA GLN A 128 -20.69 1.26 -4.19
C GLN A 128 -20.31 0.43 -5.41
N ASP A 129 -20.37 -0.88 -5.23
CA ASP A 129 -20.33 -1.84 -6.34
C ASP A 129 -21.63 -1.70 -7.13
N SER A 130 -21.55 -1.71 -8.44
CA SER A 130 -22.70 -1.67 -9.35
C SER A 130 -23.72 -2.78 -9.08
N ALA A 131 -23.26 -3.95 -8.61
CA ALA A 131 -24.13 -5.06 -8.26
C ALA A 131 -24.75 -4.97 -6.86
N GLY A 132 -24.24 -4.11 -5.96
CA GLY A 132 -24.75 -3.89 -4.61
C GLY A 132 -24.58 -5.07 -3.63
N ILE A 133 -24.40 -6.27 -4.13
CA ILE A 133 -24.35 -7.52 -3.35
C ILE A 133 -23.05 -7.67 -2.57
N ASN A 134 -21.96 -7.18 -3.12
CA ASN A 134 -20.61 -7.40 -2.58
C ASN A 134 -20.19 -6.37 -1.52
N PHE A 135 -20.91 -5.26 -1.44
CA PHE A 135 -20.59 -4.17 -0.51
C PHE A 135 -20.48 -4.65 0.94
N GLU A 136 -21.49 -5.36 1.43
CA GLU A 136 -21.51 -5.84 2.83
C GLU A 136 -20.37 -6.81 3.13
N ARG A 137 -20.02 -7.66 2.17
CA ARG A 137 -19.01 -8.70 2.35
C ARG A 137 -17.59 -8.16 2.38
N PHE A 138 -17.31 -7.12 1.59
CA PHE A 138 -15.97 -6.58 1.44
C PHE A 138 -15.72 -5.35 2.29
N SER A 139 -16.77 -4.61 2.66
CA SER A 139 -16.59 -3.28 3.26
C SER A 139 -17.04 -3.18 4.71
N VAL A 140 -17.94 -4.07 5.18
CA VAL A 140 -18.48 -4.01 6.55
C VAL A 140 -17.52 -4.61 7.58
N PRO A 141 -16.90 -5.79 7.37
CA PRO A 141 -15.97 -6.32 8.35
C PRO A 141 -14.71 -5.45 8.45
N THR A 142 -14.43 -4.99 9.65
CA THR A 142 -13.42 -3.96 9.92
C THR A 142 -11.98 -4.39 9.66
N ASN A 143 -11.69 -5.68 9.80
CA ASN A 143 -10.36 -6.28 9.69
C ASN A 143 -10.04 -6.90 8.32
N LEU A 144 -10.95 -6.74 7.34
CA LEU A 144 -10.65 -7.12 5.95
C LEU A 144 -9.87 -6.01 5.24
N PRO A 145 -9.10 -6.34 4.17
CA PRO A 145 -8.44 -5.33 3.36
C PRO A 145 -9.48 -4.45 2.65
N ALA A 146 -9.28 -3.15 2.71
CA ALA A 146 -10.12 -2.20 2.01
C ALA A 146 -9.88 -2.30 0.50
N ASN A 147 -10.97 -2.40 -0.26
CA ASN A 147 -10.92 -2.32 -1.71
C ASN A 147 -10.98 -0.84 -2.13
N MET A 148 -10.01 -0.41 -2.92
CA MET A 148 -9.85 0.99 -3.31
C MET A 148 -9.20 1.11 -4.68
N ASP A 149 -9.40 2.26 -5.33
CA ASP A 149 -8.64 2.58 -6.53
C ASP A 149 -7.25 3.17 -6.18
N TRP A 150 -6.42 3.39 -7.22
CA TRP A 150 -5.08 3.90 -7.02
C TRP A 150 -5.07 5.31 -6.42
N TYR A 151 -6.00 6.17 -6.84
CA TYR A 151 -6.09 7.54 -6.35
C TYR A 151 -6.57 7.62 -4.89
N GLU A 152 -7.46 6.71 -4.50
CA GLU A 152 -7.90 6.55 -3.11
C GLU A 152 -6.74 6.06 -2.23
N ALA A 153 -5.97 5.09 -2.71
CA ALA A 153 -4.80 4.55 -2.01
C ALA A 153 -3.71 5.62 -1.83
N GLU A 154 -3.40 6.37 -2.89
CA GLU A 154 -2.42 7.46 -2.88
C GLU A 154 -2.84 8.57 -1.90
N LYS A 155 -4.10 8.99 -1.96
CA LYS A 155 -4.64 10.02 -1.05
C LYS A 155 -4.69 9.56 0.40
N TYR A 156 -4.99 8.28 0.64
CA TYR A 156 -4.96 7.71 1.99
C TYR A 156 -3.54 7.77 2.58
N CYS A 157 -2.53 7.31 1.86
CA CYS A 157 -1.14 7.37 2.34
C CYS A 157 -0.67 8.82 2.56
N LYS A 158 -1.03 9.75 1.68
CA LYS A 158 -0.75 11.20 1.87
C LYS A 158 -1.45 11.78 3.09
N TRP A 159 -2.71 11.39 3.31
CA TRP A 159 -3.42 11.82 4.53
C TRP A 159 -2.76 11.29 5.80
N LEU A 160 -2.25 10.04 5.78
CA LEU A 160 -1.45 9.53 6.90
C LEU A 160 -0.19 10.37 7.11
N ALA A 161 0.46 10.81 6.04
CA ALA A 161 1.62 11.70 6.16
C ALA A 161 1.24 13.02 6.84
N ASP A 162 0.12 13.64 6.45
CA ASP A 162 -0.35 14.91 7.00
C ASP A 162 -0.71 14.83 8.49
N ILE A 163 -1.28 13.70 8.95
CA ILE A 163 -1.71 13.55 10.35
C ILE A 163 -0.66 12.96 11.28
N SER A 164 0.44 12.43 10.75
CA SER A 164 1.48 11.73 11.53
C SER A 164 2.85 12.39 11.54
N ASP A 165 3.07 13.41 10.68
CA ASP A 165 4.36 14.02 10.38
C ASP A 165 5.43 13.03 9.89
N LEU A 166 5.02 11.93 9.26
CA LEU A 166 5.90 10.93 8.68
C LEU A 166 5.72 10.89 7.16
N PRO A 167 6.78 10.66 6.37
CA PRO A 167 6.70 10.66 4.90
C PRO A 167 6.04 9.38 4.35
N PHE A 168 4.75 9.19 4.67
CA PHE A 168 3.95 8.10 4.12
C PHE A 168 3.69 8.29 2.63
N ALA A 169 3.78 7.20 1.88
CA ALA A 169 3.47 7.14 0.45
C ALA A 169 3.05 5.72 0.06
N LEU A 170 2.57 5.53 -1.16
CA LEU A 170 2.51 4.20 -1.76
C LEU A 170 3.94 3.67 -1.97
N PRO A 171 4.19 2.36 -1.82
CA PRO A 171 5.47 1.77 -2.15
C PRO A 171 5.76 1.94 -3.65
N THR A 172 7.03 2.05 -4.03
CA THR A 172 7.43 1.77 -5.40
C THR A 172 7.33 0.27 -5.67
N GLU A 173 7.24 -0.10 -6.94
CA GLU A 173 7.24 -1.52 -7.33
C GLU A 173 8.47 -2.26 -6.80
N ALA A 174 9.64 -1.62 -6.87
CA ALA A 174 10.88 -2.19 -6.35
C ALA A 174 10.87 -2.36 -4.83
N GLN A 175 10.33 -1.41 -4.07
CA GLN A 175 10.15 -1.54 -2.62
C GLN A 175 9.21 -2.71 -2.30
N TRP A 176 8.11 -2.83 -3.04
CA TRP A 176 7.15 -3.91 -2.84
C TRP A 176 7.81 -5.28 -3.07
N GLU A 177 8.48 -5.49 -4.23
CA GLU A 177 9.13 -6.77 -4.55
C GLU A 177 10.25 -7.12 -3.57
N TYR A 178 11.09 -6.15 -3.20
CA TYR A 178 12.14 -6.33 -2.23
C TYR A 178 11.60 -6.81 -0.88
N ALA A 179 10.53 -6.20 -0.40
CA ALA A 179 9.87 -6.55 0.86
C ALA A 179 9.15 -7.91 0.78
N ALA A 180 8.41 -8.19 -0.30
CA ALA A 180 7.73 -9.46 -0.53
C ALA A 180 8.72 -10.64 -0.52
N ARG A 181 9.90 -10.43 -1.08
CA ARG A 181 11.02 -11.37 -1.12
C ARG A 181 11.96 -11.24 0.10
N SER A 182 11.48 -10.68 1.20
CA SER A 182 12.22 -10.57 2.47
C SER A 182 13.65 -10.06 2.28
N ARG A 183 13.78 -8.83 1.73
CA ARG A 183 15.01 -8.17 1.31
C ARG A 183 15.65 -8.84 0.09
N GLY A 184 14.82 -9.16 -0.91
CA GLY A 184 15.26 -9.64 -2.22
C GLY A 184 15.80 -11.07 -2.26
N GLN A 185 15.47 -11.91 -1.28
CA GLN A 185 15.77 -13.34 -1.33
C GLN A 185 15.04 -14.01 -2.51
N PHE A 186 15.50 -15.20 -2.92
CA PHE A 186 14.85 -15.95 -3.99
C PHE A 186 13.67 -16.77 -3.46
N LEU A 187 12.66 -16.03 -2.92
CA LEU A 187 11.40 -16.58 -2.44
C LEU A 187 10.33 -16.42 -3.51
N MET A 188 9.72 -17.52 -3.94
CA MET A 188 8.73 -17.53 -5.01
C MET A 188 7.46 -16.76 -4.60
N VAL A 189 7.01 -16.94 -3.36
CA VAL A 189 5.83 -16.30 -2.77
C VAL A 189 6.15 -15.68 -1.41
N ALA A 190 5.40 -14.67 -0.99
CA ALA A 190 5.61 -13.95 0.26
C ALA A 190 4.92 -14.67 1.44
N THR A 191 5.30 -15.91 1.68
CA THR A 191 4.89 -16.71 2.83
C THR A 191 6.06 -16.86 3.83
N ASP A 192 5.82 -17.51 4.94
CA ASP A 192 6.82 -17.72 6.00
C ASP A 192 8.08 -18.46 5.53
N ASP A 193 8.00 -19.29 4.49
CA ASP A 193 9.11 -20.06 3.94
C ASP A 193 9.27 -19.96 2.41
N GLY A 194 8.48 -19.12 1.74
CA GLY A 194 8.55 -18.93 0.29
C GLY A 194 7.87 -20.02 -0.54
N THR A 195 7.12 -20.92 0.11
CA THR A 195 6.37 -22.01 -0.56
C THR A 195 4.87 -21.89 -0.37
N TYR A 196 4.09 -22.58 -1.19
CA TYR A 196 2.64 -22.70 -1.04
C TYR A 196 2.28 -23.88 -0.14
N ARG A 197 1.60 -23.61 0.98
CA ARG A 197 0.94 -24.62 1.80
C ARG A 197 -0.52 -24.23 1.96
N VAL A 198 -1.35 -24.66 1.01
CA VAL A 198 -2.78 -24.33 0.90
C VAL A 198 -3.67 -25.38 1.58
N ALA A 199 -4.82 -24.96 2.06
CA ALA A 199 -5.87 -25.88 2.47
C ALA A 199 -6.40 -26.66 1.26
N ARG A 200 -6.59 -27.98 1.40
CA ARG A 200 -7.11 -28.87 0.35
C ARG A 200 -8.55 -29.29 0.57
N GLU A 201 -9.13 -28.89 1.69
CA GLU A 201 -10.50 -29.19 2.08
C GLU A 201 -11.08 -28.07 2.95
N ARG A 202 -12.39 -28.01 3.05
CA ARG A 202 -13.11 -27.05 3.88
C ARG A 202 -13.20 -27.59 5.29
N VAL A 203 -12.66 -26.86 6.25
CA VAL A 203 -12.79 -27.16 7.68
C VAL A 203 -13.60 -26.05 8.33
N PRO A 204 -14.88 -26.28 8.71
CA PRO A 204 -15.70 -25.29 9.37
C PRO A 204 -15.07 -24.82 10.68
N GLY A 205 -15.13 -23.52 10.96
CA GLY A 205 -14.61 -22.94 12.20
C GLY A 205 -13.10 -22.76 12.28
N GLU A 206 -12.36 -23.15 11.24
CA GLU A 206 -10.91 -22.93 11.17
C GLU A 206 -10.55 -22.14 9.91
N HIS A 207 -10.25 -20.86 10.06
CA HIS A 207 -9.79 -20.01 8.95
C HIS A 207 -8.33 -20.29 8.57
N GLY A 208 -7.52 -20.73 9.53
CA GLY A 208 -6.14 -21.13 9.33
C GLY A 208 -5.93 -22.56 9.81
N LEU A 209 -5.84 -23.50 8.90
CA LEU A 209 -5.44 -24.86 9.24
C LEU A 209 -3.97 -24.88 9.66
N ARG A 210 -3.61 -25.75 10.61
CA ARG A 210 -2.20 -25.95 10.98
C ARG A 210 -1.38 -26.34 9.76
N GLY A 211 -0.29 -25.62 9.52
CA GLY A 211 0.61 -25.83 8.39
C GLY A 211 0.18 -25.17 7.07
N VAL A 212 -0.96 -24.49 7.03
CA VAL A 212 -1.35 -23.62 5.91
C VAL A 212 -0.70 -22.25 6.08
N ASN A 213 -0.14 -21.67 5.02
CA ASN A 213 0.54 -20.38 5.08
C ASN A 213 0.04 -19.35 4.08
N ILE A 214 -0.92 -19.71 3.26
CA ILE A 214 -1.55 -18.82 2.27
C ILE A 214 -2.99 -19.23 2.06
N SER A 215 -3.85 -18.28 1.71
CA SER A 215 -5.27 -18.52 1.49
C SER A 215 -5.57 -19.39 0.27
N SER A 216 -6.67 -20.10 0.33
CA SER A 216 -7.25 -20.84 -0.78
C SER A 216 -8.77 -20.61 -0.84
N THR A 217 -9.41 -21.07 -1.88
CA THR A 217 -10.88 -21.08 -1.99
C THR A 217 -11.52 -21.77 -0.79
N TRP A 218 -10.90 -22.80 -0.23
CA TRP A 218 -11.42 -23.51 0.93
C TRP A 218 -11.47 -22.66 2.21
N ASN A 219 -10.41 -21.88 2.46
CA ASN A 219 -10.36 -20.93 3.58
C ASN A 219 -11.43 -19.86 3.44
N ARG A 220 -11.60 -19.33 2.22
CA ARG A 220 -12.60 -18.29 1.92
C ARG A 220 -14.02 -18.81 2.09
N ARG A 221 -14.30 -20.04 1.65
CA ARG A 221 -15.60 -20.70 1.89
C ARG A 221 -15.87 -20.91 3.38
N ALA A 222 -14.88 -21.36 4.14
CA ALA A 222 -15.04 -21.54 5.59
C ALA A 222 -15.36 -20.22 6.29
N PHE A 223 -14.65 -19.13 5.93
CA PHE A 223 -14.92 -17.80 6.46
C PHE A 223 -16.31 -17.28 6.06
N ALA A 224 -16.71 -17.47 4.80
CA ALA A 224 -18.03 -17.08 4.32
C ALA A 224 -19.16 -17.79 5.11
N ASP A 225 -18.96 -19.06 5.43
CA ASP A 225 -19.95 -19.81 6.27
C ASP A 225 -20.07 -19.25 7.67
N GLU A 226 -18.95 -18.91 8.31
CA GLU A 226 -18.96 -18.29 9.64
C GLU A 226 -19.67 -16.95 9.64
N MET A 227 -19.51 -16.18 8.57
CA MET A 227 -20.20 -14.91 8.39
C MET A 227 -21.66 -15.06 7.93
N GLY A 228 -22.10 -16.29 7.62
CA GLY A 228 -23.44 -16.54 7.09
C GLY A 228 -23.64 -16.04 5.66
N TRP A 229 -22.57 -15.97 4.85
CA TRP A 229 -22.61 -15.47 3.48
C TRP A 229 -22.73 -16.59 2.45
N ASP A 230 -23.64 -16.45 1.51
CA ASP A 230 -23.74 -17.30 0.33
C ASP A 230 -22.86 -16.75 -0.81
N THR A 231 -21.60 -17.18 -0.90
CA THR A 231 -20.59 -16.56 -1.82
C THR A 231 -19.64 -17.53 -2.52
N GLU A 232 -19.84 -18.79 -2.50
CA GLU A 232 -18.95 -19.74 -3.21
C GLU A 232 -17.43 -19.53 -2.93
N GLY A 233 -17.08 -18.78 -1.88
CA GLY A 233 -15.69 -18.45 -1.53
C GLY A 233 -15.14 -17.16 -2.16
N LEU A 234 -15.97 -16.34 -2.78
CA LEU A 234 -15.59 -15.01 -3.27
C LEU A 234 -15.70 -13.99 -2.12
N THR A 235 -14.71 -14.00 -1.23
CA THR A 235 -14.58 -13.04 -0.13
C THR A 235 -13.11 -12.80 0.21
N ALA A 236 -12.80 -11.61 0.73
CA ALA A 236 -11.52 -11.36 1.40
C ALA A 236 -11.49 -12.09 2.75
N LEU A 237 -10.31 -12.19 3.33
CA LEU A 237 -10.05 -12.74 4.66
C LEU A 237 -9.44 -11.65 5.55
N PRO A 238 -9.42 -11.84 6.89
CA PRO A 238 -8.67 -10.96 7.79
C PRO A 238 -7.22 -10.74 7.30
N VAL A 239 -6.74 -9.50 7.42
CA VAL A 239 -5.45 -9.07 6.83
C VAL A 239 -4.22 -9.80 7.37
N ASP A 240 -4.34 -10.44 8.54
CA ASP A 240 -3.28 -11.16 9.27
C ASP A 240 -3.62 -12.63 9.52
N GLN A 241 -4.49 -13.21 8.69
CA GLN A 241 -5.01 -14.58 8.83
C GLN A 241 -3.92 -15.65 8.82
N PHE A 242 -2.93 -15.52 7.94
CA PHE A 242 -1.87 -16.50 7.73
C PHE A 242 -0.52 -15.98 8.24
N PRO A 243 0.47 -16.88 8.46
CA PRO A 243 1.80 -16.45 8.86
C PRO A 243 2.40 -15.42 7.92
N PRO A 244 3.09 -14.40 8.46
CA PRO A 244 3.77 -13.39 7.64
C PRO A 244 5.01 -13.98 6.97
N ASN A 245 5.55 -13.26 5.99
CA ASN A 245 6.86 -13.56 5.45
C ASN A 245 7.99 -13.33 6.50
N PRO A 246 9.25 -13.74 6.25
CA PRO A 246 10.34 -13.58 7.22
C PRO A 246 10.61 -12.14 7.71
N LEU A 247 10.14 -11.11 7.01
CA LEU A 247 10.18 -9.73 7.48
C LEU A 247 9.03 -9.37 8.44
N GLY A 248 7.99 -10.18 8.54
CA GLY A 248 6.79 -9.88 9.34
C GLY A 248 5.67 -9.21 8.54
N LEU A 249 5.70 -9.28 7.20
CA LEU A 249 4.68 -8.70 6.32
C LEU A 249 3.65 -9.77 5.94
N TYR A 250 2.36 -9.44 6.11
CA TYR A 250 1.24 -10.35 5.90
C TYR A 250 0.63 -10.21 4.50
N SER A 251 0.14 -11.32 3.96
CA SER A 251 -0.74 -11.39 2.78
C SER A 251 -0.26 -10.62 1.55
N MET A 252 1.05 -10.55 1.28
CA MET A 252 1.57 -9.88 0.09
C MET A 252 1.32 -10.70 -1.19
N SER A 253 1.24 -12.03 -1.08
CA SER A 253 0.99 -12.93 -2.22
C SER A 253 -0.46 -13.37 -2.35
N ASP A 254 -1.39 -12.84 -1.57
CA ASP A 254 -2.81 -13.19 -1.60
C ASP A 254 -3.72 -12.08 -1.07
N ASN A 255 -5.02 -12.37 -1.01
CA ASN A 255 -6.03 -11.55 -0.32
C ASN A 255 -6.17 -10.13 -0.88
N GLY A 256 -6.03 -9.98 -2.17
CA GLY A 256 -6.12 -8.72 -2.91
C GLY A 256 -4.79 -8.27 -3.48
N GLU A 257 -4.81 -7.84 -4.74
CA GLU A 257 -3.65 -7.20 -5.38
C GLU A 257 -3.39 -5.83 -4.74
N GLU A 258 -2.14 -5.44 -4.68
CA GLU A 258 -1.73 -4.19 -4.05
C GLU A 258 -1.26 -3.16 -5.08
N TRP A 259 -1.84 -1.96 -5.01
CA TRP A 259 -1.38 -0.82 -5.76
C TRP A 259 0.04 -0.41 -5.33
N VAL A 260 0.89 -0.14 -6.32
CA VAL A 260 2.17 0.53 -6.13
C VAL A 260 2.17 1.89 -6.85
N ASN A 261 3.17 2.71 -6.58
CA ASN A 261 3.22 4.07 -7.13
C ASN A 261 3.42 4.11 -8.65
N ASP A 262 4.06 3.10 -9.20
CA ASP A 262 4.63 3.09 -10.55
C ASP A 262 3.55 3.05 -11.64
N TRP A 263 3.75 3.82 -12.70
CA TRP A 263 3.06 3.58 -13.95
C TRP A 263 3.57 2.28 -14.57
N TYR A 264 2.66 1.50 -15.17
CA TYR A 264 3.05 0.29 -15.85
C TYR A 264 3.70 0.59 -17.20
N ASP A 265 4.84 -0.05 -17.44
CA ASP A 265 5.53 -0.12 -18.72
C ASP A 265 6.11 -1.54 -18.83
N PRO A 266 5.75 -2.33 -19.86
CA PRO A 266 6.25 -3.69 -20.03
C PRO A 266 7.76 -3.75 -20.29
N ASP A 267 8.35 -2.66 -20.78
CA ASP A 267 9.78 -2.56 -21.10
C ASP A 267 10.62 -1.87 -20.00
N TYR A 268 9.98 -1.47 -18.89
CA TYR A 268 10.65 -0.68 -17.85
C TYR A 268 11.91 -1.35 -17.29
N TYR A 269 11.89 -2.67 -17.07
CA TYR A 269 13.02 -3.39 -16.47
C TYR A 269 14.28 -3.39 -17.33
N GLN A 270 14.15 -3.18 -18.66
CA GLN A 270 15.30 -3.04 -19.57
C GLN A 270 16.07 -1.74 -19.34
N ASN A 271 15.40 -0.70 -18.80
CA ASN A 271 15.93 0.65 -18.67
C ASN A 271 15.79 1.21 -17.25
N SER A 272 15.42 0.38 -16.27
CA SER A 272 15.21 0.78 -14.90
C SER A 272 16.47 1.39 -14.28
N PRO A 273 16.38 2.55 -13.61
CA PRO A 273 17.49 3.07 -12.83
C PRO A 273 17.96 2.07 -11.77
N PRO A 274 19.27 1.90 -11.56
CA PRO A 274 19.77 0.91 -10.60
C PRO A 274 19.56 1.30 -9.14
N LYS A 275 19.21 2.57 -8.85
CA LYS A 275 19.02 3.07 -7.48
C LYS A 275 17.64 3.67 -7.31
N ASP A 276 16.91 3.17 -6.32
CA ASP A 276 15.59 3.65 -5.90
C ASP A 276 14.63 3.90 -7.07
N PRO A 277 14.42 2.94 -8.01
CA PRO A 277 13.56 3.14 -9.18
C PRO A 277 12.12 3.47 -8.76
N GLN A 278 11.48 4.40 -9.51
CA GLN A 278 10.16 4.97 -9.21
C GLN A 278 9.12 4.65 -10.29
N GLY A 279 9.45 3.79 -11.25
CA GLY A 279 8.65 3.61 -12.45
C GLY A 279 8.83 4.75 -13.48
N PRO A 280 8.13 4.70 -14.61
CA PRO A 280 8.12 5.79 -15.58
C PRO A 280 7.52 7.07 -15.01
N ASP A 281 8.11 8.23 -15.34
CA ASP A 281 7.60 9.55 -14.92
C ASP A 281 6.20 9.87 -15.46
N ASN A 282 5.86 9.29 -16.60
CA ASN A 282 4.59 9.52 -17.30
C ASN A 282 3.93 8.20 -17.65
N PRO A 283 2.59 8.18 -17.79
CA PRO A 283 1.90 6.99 -18.22
C PRO A 283 2.30 6.61 -19.65
N MET A 284 2.81 5.39 -19.83
CA MET A 284 3.34 4.88 -21.10
C MET A 284 2.42 3.86 -21.76
N PHE A 285 1.94 2.89 -20.99
CA PHE A 285 1.20 1.74 -21.48
C PHE A 285 -0.31 1.92 -21.32
N LYS A 286 -1.05 1.51 -22.35
CA LYS A 286 -2.52 1.47 -22.33
C LYS A 286 -3.02 0.04 -22.42
N ASP A 287 -4.06 -0.26 -21.66
CA ASP A 287 -4.79 -1.52 -21.75
C ASP A 287 -5.55 -1.67 -23.09
N TYR A 288 -6.22 -2.80 -23.24
CA TYR A 288 -7.05 -3.08 -24.43
C TYR A 288 -8.14 -2.01 -24.68
N PHE A 289 -8.61 -1.34 -23.62
CA PHE A 289 -9.63 -0.28 -23.71
C PHE A 289 -9.04 1.12 -23.94
N GLY A 290 -7.73 1.23 -24.13
CA GLY A 290 -7.03 2.48 -24.37
C GLY A 290 -6.81 3.33 -23.09
N ARG A 291 -6.91 2.73 -21.91
CA ARG A 291 -6.74 3.38 -20.61
C ARG A 291 -5.30 3.19 -20.12
N TYR A 292 -4.69 4.26 -19.60
CA TYR A 292 -3.38 4.15 -18.96
C TYR A 292 -3.44 3.30 -17.69
N THR A 293 -2.36 2.58 -17.40
CA THR A 293 -2.35 1.60 -16.32
C THR A 293 -1.23 1.86 -15.31
N LYS A 294 -1.54 1.58 -14.06
CA LYS A 294 -0.60 1.48 -12.92
C LYS A 294 -0.22 0.03 -12.71
N VAL A 295 0.87 -0.20 -11.98
CA VAL A 295 1.25 -1.55 -11.56
C VAL A 295 0.45 -1.96 -10.33
N VAL A 296 -0.06 -3.18 -10.32
CA VAL A 296 -0.48 -3.90 -9.12
C VAL A 296 0.38 -5.15 -8.94
N ARG A 297 0.56 -5.54 -7.71
CA ARG A 297 1.39 -6.68 -7.31
C ARG A 297 0.61 -7.62 -6.40
N GLY A 298 1.11 -8.86 -6.26
CA GLY A 298 0.46 -9.89 -5.44
C GLY A 298 -0.63 -10.63 -6.19
N GLN A 299 -1.69 -11.05 -5.49
CA GLN A 299 -2.77 -11.86 -6.04
C GLN A 299 -4.12 -11.38 -5.53
N SER A 300 -5.11 -11.44 -6.41
CA SER A 300 -6.51 -11.18 -6.10
C SER A 300 -7.11 -12.23 -5.13
N LEU A 301 -8.40 -12.50 -5.23
CA LEU A 301 -9.07 -13.55 -4.47
C LEU A 301 -8.94 -14.95 -5.10
N ALA A 302 -8.20 -15.09 -6.22
CA ALA A 302 -7.98 -16.37 -6.87
C ALA A 302 -7.16 -17.32 -5.98
N ASP A 303 -7.36 -18.62 -6.20
CA ASP A 303 -6.61 -19.64 -5.47
C ASP A 303 -5.14 -19.63 -5.92
N PRO A 304 -4.16 -19.44 -5.02
CA PRO A 304 -2.75 -19.42 -5.36
C PRO A 304 -2.27 -20.73 -5.99
N ALA A 305 -2.93 -21.86 -5.70
CA ALA A 305 -2.62 -23.15 -6.30
C ALA A 305 -2.77 -23.17 -7.83
N TRP A 306 -3.41 -22.15 -8.42
CA TRP A 306 -3.53 -21.98 -9.88
C TRP A 306 -2.43 -21.11 -10.47
N GLY A 307 -1.34 -20.88 -9.73
CA GLY A 307 -0.15 -20.20 -10.21
C GLY A 307 -0.10 -18.69 -9.97
N GLY A 308 -1.00 -18.15 -9.13
CA GLY A 308 -0.98 -16.72 -8.76
C GLY A 308 -0.13 -16.42 -7.53
N GLY A 309 0.07 -15.13 -7.24
CA GLY A 309 0.76 -14.65 -6.03
C GLY A 309 2.28 -14.76 -6.07
N VAL A 310 2.85 -15.09 -7.21
CA VAL A 310 4.31 -15.13 -7.39
C VAL A 310 4.89 -13.72 -7.26
N ASN A 311 5.92 -13.58 -6.46
CA ASN A 311 6.50 -12.28 -6.09
C ASN A 311 7.03 -11.45 -7.27
N VAL A 312 7.34 -12.08 -8.40
CA VAL A 312 7.88 -11.40 -9.59
C VAL A 312 6.80 -11.00 -10.59
N HIS A 313 5.57 -11.50 -10.46
CA HIS A 313 4.48 -11.19 -11.37
C HIS A 313 4.04 -9.73 -11.26
N ARG A 314 3.84 -9.10 -12.42
CA ARG A 314 3.40 -7.70 -12.59
C ARG A 314 2.07 -7.69 -13.31
N THR A 315 1.13 -6.87 -12.85
CA THR A 315 -0.17 -6.74 -13.51
C THR A 315 -0.48 -5.27 -13.82
N PRO A 316 -0.77 -4.92 -15.09
CA PRO A 316 -1.29 -3.61 -15.43
C PRO A 316 -2.75 -3.48 -14.97
N ALA A 317 -3.08 -2.38 -14.28
CA ALA A 317 -4.45 -2.11 -13.86
C ALA A 317 -4.81 -0.64 -14.09
N GLU A 318 -6.05 -0.40 -14.54
CA GLU A 318 -6.58 0.94 -14.73
C GLU A 318 -6.74 1.63 -13.36
N PRO A 319 -6.20 2.87 -13.16
CA PRO A 319 -6.04 3.47 -11.83
C PRO A 319 -7.34 3.83 -11.11
N HIS A 320 -8.50 3.94 -11.79
CA HIS A 320 -9.80 4.10 -11.13
C HIS A 320 -10.42 2.78 -10.66
N GLY A 321 -9.74 1.64 -10.88
CA GLY A 321 -10.22 0.31 -10.49
C GLY A 321 -11.42 -0.17 -11.32
N LEU A 322 -11.58 0.36 -12.55
CA LEU A 322 -12.69 -0.02 -13.41
C LEU A 322 -12.43 -1.37 -14.07
N MET A 323 -13.45 -2.20 -14.07
CA MET A 323 -13.47 -3.48 -14.79
C MET A 323 -13.66 -3.27 -16.32
N PHE A 324 -13.74 -4.36 -17.06
CA PHE A 324 -13.91 -4.34 -18.53
C PHE A 324 -15.25 -3.70 -18.99
N ASP A 325 -16.26 -3.66 -18.12
CA ASP A 325 -17.56 -3.01 -18.36
C ASP A 325 -17.58 -1.52 -17.96
N ASN A 326 -16.41 -0.96 -17.58
CA ASN A 326 -16.25 0.39 -17.05
C ASN A 326 -16.96 0.66 -15.72
N GLU A 327 -17.25 -0.38 -14.96
CA GLU A 327 -17.86 -0.28 -13.64
C GLU A 327 -16.87 -0.70 -12.56
N PHE A 328 -16.98 -0.09 -11.37
CA PHE A 328 -16.23 -0.48 -10.20
C PHE A 328 -16.81 -1.75 -9.59
N SER A 329 -15.96 -2.71 -9.25
CA SER A 329 -16.38 -3.92 -8.55
C SER A 329 -15.45 -4.26 -7.40
N TYR A 330 -16.00 -4.59 -6.25
CA TYR A 330 -15.24 -5.14 -5.12
C TYR A 330 -14.56 -6.48 -5.45
N LEU A 331 -15.07 -7.21 -6.43
CA LEU A 331 -14.44 -8.44 -6.92
C LEU A 331 -13.10 -8.19 -7.63
N SER A 332 -12.82 -6.94 -8.01
CA SER A 332 -11.49 -6.58 -8.53
C SER A 332 -10.39 -6.77 -7.49
N SER A 333 -10.75 -6.69 -6.20
CA SER A 333 -9.87 -6.92 -5.04
C SER A 333 -8.57 -6.14 -5.11
N LYS A 334 -8.65 -4.87 -5.49
CA LYS A 334 -7.51 -3.95 -5.48
C LYS A 334 -7.38 -3.31 -4.10
N THR A 335 -6.25 -3.51 -3.47
CA THR A 335 -5.94 -3.08 -2.11
C THR A 335 -4.65 -2.25 -2.10
N ALA A 336 -4.18 -1.83 -0.93
CA ALA A 336 -2.90 -1.14 -0.79
C ALA A 336 -2.31 -1.35 0.61
N ARG A 337 -1.03 -1.02 0.74
CA ARG A 337 -0.34 -0.71 2.00
C ARG A 337 0.53 0.51 1.79
N CYS A 338 0.83 1.25 2.85
CA CYS A 338 1.71 2.41 2.75
C CYS A 338 3.14 2.05 3.17
N VAL A 339 4.08 2.88 2.73
CA VAL A 339 5.47 2.90 3.22
C VAL A 339 5.77 4.25 3.85
N VAL A 340 6.75 4.27 4.75
CA VAL A 340 7.37 5.51 5.26
C VAL A 340 8.79 5.58 4.70
N ASN A 341 9.05 6.56 3.85
CA ASN A 341 10.33 6.77 3.20
C ASN A 341 11.33 7.44 4.15
N SER A 342 11.73 6.71 5.20
CA SER A 342 12.73 7.13 6.18
C SER A 342 13.89 6.13 6.21
N PRO A 343 15.16 6.61 6.15
CA PRO A 343 16.32 5.72 6.21
C PRO A 343 16.57 5.12 7.61
N LYS A 344 15.76 5.50 8.58
CA LYS A 344 15.81 5.01 9.97
C LYS A 344 14.44 4.49 10.39
N PRO A 345 14.40 3.52 11.32
CA PRO A 345 13.15 3.13 11.94
C PRO A 345 12.39 4.34 12.50
N VAL A 346 11.08 4.35 12.32
CA VAL A 346 10.17 5.35 12.87
C VAL A 346 9.35 4.63 13.95
N ASN A 347 9.54 5.03 15.19
CA ASN A 347 8.85 4.49 16.36
C ASN A 347 7.89 5.52 16.94
#